data_91dbd29fae59c21d69da0ee82674ddbf
#
_entry.id   91dbd29fae59c21d69da0ee82674ddbf
#
_cell.length_a   1.000
_cell.length_b   1.000
_cell.length_c   1.000
_cell.angle_alpha   90.00
_cell.angle_beta   90.00
_cell.angle_gamma   90.00
#
_symmetry.space_group_name_H-M   'P 1'
#
loop_
_entity.id
_entity.type
_entity.pdbx_description
1 polymer ?
#
loop_
_entity_poly.entity_id
_entity_poly.type
_entity_poly.pdbx_seq_one_letter_code
_entity_poly.pdbx_strand_id
1 'polypeptide(L)'
;MRAFSLLTVLAAGSVLGACAGGVEAPSEPGVCYGVERGEEGKAPTFNVVARDQSQIEFCAARLEEMRLRFLTLGGNRREVTGAYQGQFIFIDRAGVWFGKSLDGSRFMALARTGDGRLAVPGAIEQEPVGPGQ
;
A
#
# COMPACT_ATOMS: atom_id res chain seq x y z
N MET A 1 25.79 50.58 -46.82
CA MET A 1 24.58 50.31 -46.03
C MET A 1 24.57 48.83 -45.74
N ARG A 2 24.86 48.49 -44.52
CA ARG A 2 24.92 47.08 -44.08
C ARG A 2 23.70 46.80 -43.23
N ALA A 3 22.79 45.93 -43.71
CA ALA A 3 21.65 45.43 -42.98
C ALA A 3 22.10 44.34 -42.01
N PHE A 4 21.94 44.57 -40.70
CA PHE A 4 22.12 43.57 -39.68
C PHE A 4 20.81 42.83 -39.52
N SER A 5 20.79 41.56 -39.95
CA SER A 5 19.68 40.64 -39.63
C SER A 5 19.88 40.10 -38.22
N LEU A 6 19.02 40.50 -37.32
CA LEU A 6 18.90 39.91 -36.00
C LEU A 6 18.14 38.57 -36.12
N LEU A 7 18.84 37.48 -35.95
CA LEU A 7 18.25 36.15 -35.81
C LEU A 7 17.79 35.99 -34.37
N THR A 8 16.47 36.06 -34.19
CA THR A 8 15.86 35.77 -32.91
C THR A 8 15.73 34.24 -32.78
N VAL A 9 16.57 33.63 -31.96
CA VAL A 9 16.45 32.22 -31.61
C VAL A 9 15.37 32.10 -30.56
N LEU A 10 14.20 31.59 -30.96
CA LEU A 10 13.15 31.14 -30.03
C LEU A 10 13.65 29.86 -29.39
N ALA A 11 14.08 29.93 -28.15
CA ALA A 11 14.27 28.75 -27.32
C ALA A 11 12.87 28.20 -26.92
N ALA A 12 12.42 27.19 -27.61
CA ALA A 12 11.26 26.41 -27.21
C ALA A 12 11.64 25.62 -25.97
N GLY A 13 11.32 26.17 -24.81
CA GLY A 13 11.41 25.45 -23.55
C GLY A 13 10.36 24.30 -23.54
N SER A 14 10.83 23.09 -23.77
CA SER A 14 10.01 21.90 -23.56
C SER A 14 9.78 21.78 -22.06
N VAL A 15 8.62 22.20 -21.59
CA VAL A 15 8.11 21.83 -20.28
C VAL A 15 7.81 20.35 -20.35
N LEU A 16 8.77 19.53 -19.95
CA LEU A 16 8.51 18.13 -19.62
C LEU A 16 7.54 18.15 -18.44
N GLY A 17 6.27 18.02 -18.76
CA GLY A 17 5.26 17.75 -17.74
C GLY A 17 5.72 16.50 -16.98
N ALA A 18 6.16 16.67 -15.76
CA ALA A 18 6.35 15.57 -14.86
C ALA A 18 4.98 14.89 -14.73
N CYS A 19 4.80 13.76 -15.41
CA CYS A 19 3.73 12.85 -15.08
C CYS A 19 3.91 12.59 -13.59
N ALA A 20 2.96 13.06 -12.76
CA ALA A 20 2.90 12.71 -11.37
C ALA A 20 2.57 11.22 -11.31
N GLY A 21 3.60 10.38 -11.49
CA GLY A 21 3.53 8.97 -11.16
C GLY A 21 3.15 8.89 -9.69
N GLY A 22 2.13 8.09 -9.37
CA GLY A 22 1.74 7.88 -7.98
C GLY A 22 2.95 7.43 -7.14
N VAL A 23 2.86 7.60 -5.85
CA VAL A 23 3.90 7.14 -4.92
C VAL A 23 4.10 5.64 -5.07
N GLU A 24 5.32 5.22 -5.28
CA GLU A 24 5.70 3.82 -5.37
C GLU A 24 6.05 3.27 -3.99
N ALA A 25 5.66 2.04 -3.74
CA ALA A 25 6.07 1.33 -2.54
C ALA A 25 7.57 0.97 -2.62
N PRO A 26 8.33 1.06 -1.51
CA PRO A 26 9.71 0.63 -1.49
C PRO A 26 9.88 -0.82 -1.95
N SER A 27 10.92 -1.09 -2.72
CA SER A 27 11.21 -2.41 -3.28
C SER A 27 12.32 -3.19 -2.55
N GLU A 28 12.80 -2.67 -1.44
CA GLU A 28 13.86 -3.32 -0.67
C GLU A 28 13.45 -4.72 -0.21
N PRO A 29 14.25 -5.77 -0.54
CA PRO A 29 13.86 -7.15 -0.22
C PRO A 29 13.70 -7.40 1.27
N GLY A 30 12.62 -8.10 1.64
CA GLY A 30 12.38 -8.56 2.99
C GLY A 30 11.99 -7.49 4.00
N VAL A 31 11.88 -6.23 3.61
CA VAL A 31 11.55 -5.14 4.54
C VAL A 31 10.05 -4.84 4.53
N CYS A 32 9.47 -4.93 5.71
CA CYS A 32 8.08 -4.56 5.96
C CYS A 32 8.01 -3.11 6.46
N TYR A 33 7.26 -2.27 5.78
CA TYR A 33 7.08 -0.87 6.15
C TYR A 33 5.68 -0.61 6.66
N GLY A 34 5.57 0.22 7.69
CA GLY A 34 4.37 0.95 7.99
C GLY A 34 4.33 2.24 7.17
N VAL A 35 3.20 2.58 6.61
CA VAL A 35 3.04 3.76 5.78
C VAL A 35 2.13 4.75 6.49
N GLU A 36 2.64 5.94 6.73
CA GLU A 36 1.85 7.06 7.21
C GLU A 36 1.57 8.01 6.05
N ARG A 37 0.30 8.22 5.75
CA ARG A 37 -0.10 9.19 4.75
C ARG A 37 0.22 10.58 5.26
N GLY A 38 0.95 11.36 4.47
CA GLY A 38 1.16 12.77 4.74
C GLY A 38 -0.14 13.56 4.61
N GLU A 39 -0.11 14.79 5.09
CA GLU A 39 -1.15 15.77 4.79
C GLU A 39 -1.26 15.96 3.27
N GLU A 40 -2.40 16.49 2.82
CA GLU A 40 -2.65 16.74 1.41
C GLU A 40 -1.49 17.48 0.74
N GLY A 41 -0.97 16.91 -0.35
CA GLY A 41 0.17 17.43 -1.08
C GLY A 41 1.55 17.05 -0.54
N LYS A 42 1.64 16.29 0.57
CA LYS A 42 2.89 15.77 1.12
C LYS A 42 3.07 14.29 0.80
N ALA A 43 4.33 13.90 0.59
CA ALA A 43 4.68 12.50 0.40
C ALA A 43 4.40 11.68 1.67
N PRO A 44 3.99 10.40 1.53
CA PRO A 44 3.86 9.51 2.68
C PRO A 44 5.22 9.19 3.29
N THR A 45 5.21 8.83 4.56
CA THR A 45 6.39 8.37 5.29
C THR A 45 6.38 6.86 5.39
N PHE A 46 7.54 6.24 5.14
CA PHE A 46 7.74 4.80 5.24
C PHE A 46 8.60 4.49 6.47
N ASN A 47 8.05 3.78 7.42
CA ASN A 47 8.74 3.39 8.66
C ASN A 47 8.97 1.88 8.66
N VAL A 48 10.20 1.45 8.92
CA VAL A 48 10.51 0.02 9.01
C VAL A 48 9.81 -0.59 10.23
N VAL A 49 8.97 -1.58 9.99
CA VAL A 49 8.26 -2.34 11.02
C VAL A 49 8.98 -3.64 11.33
N ALA A 50 9.45 -4.33 10.29
CA ALA A 50 10.18 -5.58 10.42
C ALA A 50 11.13 -5.78 9.24
N ARG A 51 12.19 -6.55 9.47
CA ARG A 51 13.13 -6.97 8.43
C ARG A 51 13.11 -8.49 8.30
N ASP A 52 13.78 -9.00 7.27
CA ASP A 52 13.89 -10.44 7.02
C ASP A 52 12.55 -11.16 6.90
N GLN A 53 11.57 -10.47 6.35
CA GLN A 53 10.27 -11.05 6.05
C GLN A 53 10.33 -11.72 4.68
N SER A 54 10.14 -13.01 4.64
CA SER A 54 10.27 -13.81 3.41
C SER A 54 9.05 -13.73 2.49
N GLN A 55 7.91 -13.29 3.00
CA GLN A 55 6.65 -13.21 2.28
C GLN A 55 5.83 -12.01 2.72
N ILE A 56 5.01 -11.51 1.81
CA ILE A 56 4.12 -10.36 2.07
C ILE A 56 3.12 -10.65 3.21
N GLU A 57 2.70 -11.90 3.35
CA GLU A 57 1.78 -12.33 4.41
C GLU A 57 2.39 -12.15 5.81
N PHE A 58 3.68 -12.33 5.95
CA PHE A 58 4.37 -12.08 7.23
C PHE A 58 4.42 -10.59 7.54
N CYS A 59 4.64 -9.75 6.53
CA CYS A 59 4.50 -8.31 6.70
C CYS A 59 3.09 -7.93 7.10
N ALA A 60 2.07 -8.48 6.44
CA ALA A 60 0.68 -8.25 6.79
C ALA A 60 0.36 -8.65 8.24
N ALA A 61 0.91 -9.77 8.71
CA ALA A 61 0.74 -10.22 10.09
C ALA A 61 1.34 -9.22 11.09
N ARG A 62 2.51 -8.66 10.80
CA ARG A 62 3.12 -7.62 11.64
C ARG A 62 2.29 -6.35 11.70
N LEU A 63 1.75 -5.94 10.58
CA LEU A 63 0.87 -4.77 10.49
C LEU A 63 -0.45 -5.00 11.23
N GLU A 64 -1.01 -6.20 11.17
CA GLU A 64 -2.20 -6.58 11.94
C GLU A 64 -1.94 -6.53 13.45
N GLU A 65 -0.79 -7.02 13.91
CA GLU A 65 -0.39 -6.89 15.31
C GLU A 65 -0.35 -5.42 15.76
N MET A 66 0.19 -4.55 14.91
CA MET A 66 0.18 -3.10 15.18
C MET A 66 -1.23 -2.56 15.26
N ARG A 67 -2.11 -2.92 14.34
CA ARG A 67 -3.51 -2.49 14.34
C ARG A 67 -4.21 -2.88 15.63
N LEU A 68 -4.05 -4.12 16.06
CA LEU A 68 -4.65 -4.63 17.29
C LEU A 68 -4.12 -3.91 18.53
N ARG A 69 -2.82 -3.59 18.57
CA ARG A 69 -2.25 -2.80 19.67
C ARG A 69 -2.84 -1.41 19.73
N PHE A 70 -2.97 -0.72 18.59
CA PHE A 70 -3.61 0.61 18.55
C PHE A 70 -5.04 0.58 19.06
N LEU A 71 -5.82 -0.43 18.68
CA LEU A 71 -7.19 -0.58 19.14
C LEU A 71 -7.25 -0.87 20.65
N THR A 72 -6.35 -1.71 21.16
CA THR A 72 -6.27 -2.02 22.60
C THR A 72 -5.90 -0.79 23.44
N LEU A 73 -5.08 0.09 22.90
CA LEU A 73 -4.69 1.34 23.56
C LEU A 73 -5.72 2.47 23.41
N GLY A 74 -6.90 2.19 22.88
CA GLY A 74 -7.95 3.18 22.69
C GLY A 74 -7.82 4.00 21.40
N GLY A 75 -6.95 3.60 20.48
CA GLY A 75 -6.83 4.22 19.17
C GLY A 75 -8.07 3.98 18.30
N ASN A 76 -8.35 4.92 17.40
CA ASN A 76 -9.50 4.86 16.50
C ASN A 76 -9.11 4.63 15.03
N ARG A 77 -7.87 4.28 14.76
CA ARG A 77 -7.43 3.98 13.39
C ARG A 77 -8.12 2.72 12.88
N ARG A 78 -8.94 2.91 11.88
CA ARG A 78 -9.72 1.82 11.26
C ARG A 78 -8.91 1.04 10.23
N GLU A 79 -7.97 1.69 9.57
CA GLU A 79 -7.10 1.10 8.55
C GLU A 79 -5.64 1.33 8.92
N VAL A 80 -4.84 0.29 8.77
CA VAL A 80 -3.37 0.36 8.80
C VAL A 80 -2.87 0.13 7.38
N THR A 81 -1.98 1.00 6.92
CA THR A 81 -1.33 0.89 5.63
C THR A 81 0.11 0.47 5.81
N GLY A 82 0.56 -0.44 4.98
CA GLY A 82 1.93 -0.88 4.93
C GLY A 82 2.45 -1.00 3.50
N ALA A 83 3.71 -1.38 3.37
CA ALA A 83 4.34 -1.65 2.09
C ALA A 83 5.34 -2.79 2.22
N TYR A 84 5.43 -3.59 1.16
CA TYR A 84 6.34 -4.70 1.06
C TYR A 84 6.71 -4.97 -0.41
N GLN A 85 7.98 -4.90 -0.71
CA GLN A 85 8.55 -5.23 -2.02
C GLN A 85 7.72 -4.71 -3.22
N GLY A 86 7.48 -3.41 -3.26
CA GLY A 86 6.78 -2.76 -4.36
C GLY A 86 5.26 -2.82 -4.31
N GLN A 87 4.67 -3.40 -3.27
CA GLN A 87 3.23 -3.46 -3.07
C GLN A 87 2.81 -2.74 -1.79
N PHE A 88 1.63 -2.14 -1.82
CA PHE A 88 0.98 -1.61 -0.62
C PHE A 88 0.06 -2.66 0.00
N ILE A 89 -0.04 -2.61 1.31
CA ILE A 89 -0.89 -3.47 2.13
C ILE A 89 -1.86 -2.57 2.89
N PHE A 90 -3.13 -2.92 2.86
CA PHE A 90 -4.17 -2.19 3.60
C PHE A 90 -4.90 -3.19 4.49
N ILE A 91 -4.97 -2.89 5.77
CA ILE A 91 -5.60 -3.79 6.75
C ILE A 91 -6.71 -3.03 7.47
N ASP A 92 -7.92 -3.54 7.38
CA ASP A 92 -9.10 -3.00 8.01
C ASP A 92 -9.95 -4.11 8.67
N ARG A 93 -11.18 -3.78 9.02
CA ARG A 93 -12.12 -4.72 9.62
C ARG A 93 -12.53 -5.85 8.67
N ALA A 94 -12.51 -5.60 7.37
CA ALA A 94 -12.92 -6.60 6.38
C ALA A 94 -11.80 -7.61 6.08
N GLY A 95 -10.55 -7.21 6.22
CA GLY A 95 -9.43 -8.08 5.95
C GLY A 95 -8.16 -7.35 5.52
N VAL A 96 -7.38 -8.03 4.69
CA VAL A 96 -6.13 -7.55 4.12
C VAL A 96 -6.27 -7.38 2.63
N TRP A 97 -5.88 -6.22 2.15
CA TRP A 97 -5.94 -5.83 0.74
C TRP A 97 -4.55 -5.51 0.24
N PHE A 98 -4.27 -5.87 -0.99
CA PHE A 98 -3.04 -5.48 -1.68
C PHE A 98 -3.34 -4.55 -2.84
N GLY A 99 -2.41 -3.64 -3.13
CA GLY A 99 -2.51 -2.72 -4.24
C GLY A 99 -1.14 -2.21 -4.66
N LYS A 100 -1.05 -1.72 -5.89
CA LYS A 100 0.20 -1.15 -6.42
C LYS A 100 0.36 0.32 -6.14
N SER A 101 -0.71 0.99 -5.75
CA SER A 101 -0.72 2.40 -5.40
C SER A 101 -1.55 2.65 -4.16
N LEU A 102 -1.35 3.82 -3.52
CA LEU A 102 -2.11 4.19 -2.32
C LEU A 102 -3.59 4.45 -2.61
N ASP A 103 -3.91 4.97 -3.78
CA ASP A 103 -5.26 5.43 -4.13
C ASP A 103 -5.87 4.67 -5.33
N GLY A 104 -5.18 3.66 -5.84
CA GLY A 104 -5.64 2.85 -6.96
C GLY A 104 -6.47 1.64 -6.55
N SER A 105 -6.61 0.74 -7.48
CA SER A 105 -7.34 -0.51 -7.29
C SER A 105 -6.65 -1.39 -6.24
N ARG A 106 -7.46 -2.02 -5.41
CA ARG A 106 -7.03 -2.98 -4.39
C ARG A 106 -7.74 -4.30 -4.63
N PHE A 107 -7.10 -5.39 -4.26
CA PHE A 107 -7.74 -6.70 -4.24
C PHE A 107 -7.64 -7.30 -2.83
N MET A 108 -8.67 -8.01 -2.42
CA MET A 108 -8.71 -8.66 -1.13
C MET A 108 -7.84 -9.92 -1.17
N ALA A 109 -6.77 -9.91 -0.37
CA ALA A 109 -5.87 -11.04 -0.23
C ALA A 109 -6.32 -12.00 0.88
N LEU A 110 -6.75 -11.46 2.01
CA LEU A 110 -7.24 -12.21 3.15
C LEU A 110 -8.54 -11.59 3.66
N ALA A 111 -9.57 -12.39 3.81
CA ALA A 111 -10.84 -11.97 4.38
C ALA A 111 -10.90 -12.29 5.87
N ARG A 112 -11.60 -11.47 6.62
CA ARG A 112 -11.80 -11.71 8.04
C ARG A 112 -12.98 -12.64 8.26
N THR A 113 -12.75 -13.71 9.00
CA THR A 113 -13.79 -14.66 9.39
C THR A 113 -14.64 -14.12 10.55
N GLY A 114 -15.76 -14.77 10.84
CA GLY A 114 -16.65 -14.37 11.93
C GLY A 114 -16.01 -14.39 13.32
N ASP A 115 -14.96 -15.21 13.50
CA ASP A 115 -14.15 -15.26 14.73
C ASP A 115 -12.96 -14.27 14.74
N GLY A 116 -12.85 -13.43 13.72
CA GLY A 116 -11.80 -12.41 13.60
C GLY A 116 -10.49 -12.89 12.99
N ARG A 117 -10.37 -14.14 12.59
CA ARG A 117 -9.20 -14.66 11.88
C ARG A 117 -9.15 -14.17 10.45
N LEU A 118 -8.00 -14.30 9.84
CA LEU A 118 -7.80 -14.01 8.43
C LEU A 118 -7.71 -15.32 7.64
N ALA A 119 -8.44 -15.40 6.53
CA ALA A 119 -8.45 -16.57 5.66
C ALA A 119 -8.46 -16.13 4.19
N VAL A 120 -7.95 -16.99 3.32
CA VAL A 120 -8.01 -16.74 1.87
C VAL A 120 -9.48 -16.66 1.44
N PRO A 121 -9.88 -15.63 0.68
CA PRO A 121 -11.25 -15.53 0.15
C PRO A 121 -11.63 -16.78 -0.63
N GLY A 122 -12.84 -17.28 -0.40
CA GLY A 122 -13.34 -18.54 -0.98
C GLY A 122 -13.07 -19.78 -0.14
N ALA A 123 -12.08 -19.77 0.75
CA ALA A 123 -11.85 -20.88 1.68
C ALA A 123 -12.95 -21.01 2.75
N ILE A 124 -13.69 -19.93 2.98
CA ILE A 124 -14.77 -19.86 3.98
C ILE A 124 -16.05 -20.53 3.47
N GLU A 125 -16.24 -20.59 2.16
CA GLU A 125 -17.45 -21.16 1.53
C GLU A 125 -17.41 -22.68 1.39
N GLN A 126 -16.28 -23.29 1.69
CA GLN A 126 -16.05 -24.73 1.54
C GLN A 126 -15.91 -25.45 2.87
N GLU A 127 -16.76 -25.17 3.83
CA GLU A 127 -16.98 -26.19 4.85
C GLU A 127 -17.67 -27.37 4.18
N PRO A 128 -16.99 -28.53 4.04
CA PRO A 128 -17.67 -29.70 3.52
C PRO A 128 -18.78 -30.04 4.52
N VAL A 129 -20.02 -29.96 4.05
CA VAL A 129 -21.13 -30.55 4.76
C VAL A 129 -20.76 -32.01 4.95
N GLY A 130 -20.43 -32.41 6.17
CA GLY A 130 -20.02 -33.77 6.46
C GLY A 130 -21.08 -34.75 5.96
N PRO A 131 -20.67 -35.84 5.30
CA PRO A 131 -21.62 -36.84 4.83
C PRO A 131 -22.37 -37.41 6.04
N GLY A 132 -23.70 -37.38 6.01
CA GLY A 132 -24.53 -38.05 6.99
C GLY A 132 -25.22 -37.16 8.01
N GLN A 133 -25.42 -35.92 7.68
CA GLN A 133 -26.31 -35.08 8.49
C GLN A 133 -27.61 -34.79 7.79
#